data_f9086bd2a334f070d5e38cf777089a9e
#
_entry.id   f9086bd2a334f070d5e38cf777089a9e
#
_cell.length_a   1.000
_cell.length_b   1.000
_cell.length_c   1.000
_cell.angle_alpha   90.00
_cell.angle_beta   90.00
_cell.angle_gamma   90.00
#
_symmetry.space_group_name_H-M   'P 1'
#
loop_
_entity.id
_entity.type
_entity.pdbx_description
1 polymer ?
#
loop_
_entity_poly.entity_id
_entity_poly.type
_entity_poly.pdbx_seq_one_letter_code
_entity_poly.pdbx_strand_id
1 'polypeptide(L)'
;MTSRQFRLFLSALCLAPVAVFAGEASSGVGVVPFIGRFHILALHLPIGLLLGAFVVEVYVMVKPNDAMDVGKLPFVLLGALSAWAAVFLGLMLEESGDYTGDLIFQHKWSGIAVAVVATIAFFLKRKFLKTGEKKTRKAYRASLFICVGLLGFAGHVGGSITHGRSFLDPSVLFAKPVEVSETAGDFERLIWPILDRECVECHGPDKQKSKFRLDTKAFILAGGSEHDDVIVPGDPDESAFYWMLGLPEDDELVMPPKAPFLPKEEQEIIRKWIAAGADFGTWETGVITPK
;
A
#
# COMPACT_ATOMS: atom_id res chain seq x y z
N MET A 1 -26.28 -5.17 26.77
CA MET A 1 -24.90 -4.92 27.27
C MET A 1 -24.94 -3.72 28.19
N THR A 2 -24.59 -3.87 29.46
CA THR A 2 -24.56 -2.79 30.44
C THR A 2 -23.34 -1.88 30.20
N SER A 3 -23.40 -0.62 30.68
CA SER A 3 -22.30 0.35 30.56
C SER A 3 -20.98 -0.19 31.11
N ARG A 4 -21.03 -1.09 32.10
CA ARG A 4 -19.86 -1.73 32.72
C ARG A 4 -19.20 -2.76 31.79
N GLN A 5 -20.01 -3.55 31.08
CA GLN A 5 -19.51 -4.54 30.10
C GLN A 5 -18.87 -3.86 28.88
N PHE A 6 -19.37 -2.68 28.51
CA PHE A 6 -18.81 -1.88 27.42
C PHE A 6 -17.45 -1.25 27.79
N ARG A 7 -17.30 -0.77 29.03
CA ARG A 7 -16.00 -0.25 29.53
C ARG A 7 -14.93 -1.35 29.60
N LEU A 8 -15.31 -2.56 30.01
CA LEU A 8 -14.39 -3.71 30.06
C LEU A 8 -13.99 -4.18 28.65
N PHE A 9 -14.90 -4.08 27.68
CA PHE A 9 -14.60 -4.41 26.28
C PHE A 9 -13.64 -3.40 25.64
N LEU A 10 -13.82 -2.10 25.90
CA LEU A 10 -12.90 -1.04 25.45
C LEU A 10 -11.51 -1.15 26.12
N SER A 11 -11.46 -1.44 27.42
CA SER A 11 -10.20 -1.63 28.13
C SER A 11 -9.47 -2.90 27.70
N ALA A 12 -10.16 -3.96 27.33
CA ALA A 12 -9.54 -5.17 26.80
C ALA A 12 -8.99 -4.98 25.37
N LEU A 13 -9.62 -4.12 24.56
CA LEU A 13 -9.12 -3.77 23.21
C LEU A 13 -7.89 -2.87 23.25
N CYS A 14 -7.75 -2.03 24.32
CA CYS A 14 -6.62 -1.12 24.46
C CYS A 14 -5.40 -1.71 25.21
N LEU A 15 -5.53 -2.89 25.81
CA LEU A 15 -4.53 -3.48 26.71
C LEU A 15 -4.14 -4.92 26.34
N ALA A 16 -4.41 -5.39 25.11
CA ALA A 16 -3.74 -6.60 24.66
C ALA A 16 -2.26 -6.25 24.48
N PRO A 17 -1.35 -6.76 25.35
CA PRO A 17 0.07 -6.66 25.05
C PRO A 17 0.28 -7.46 23.78
N VAL A 18 0.79 -6.82 22.73
CA VAL A 18 1.46 -7.51 21.65
C VAL A 18 2.66 -8.17 22.31
N ALA A 19 2.50 -9.42 22.72
CA ALA A 19 3.62 -10.25 23.12
C ALA A 19 4.49 -10.37 21.87
N VAL A 20 5.61 -9.66 21.88
CA VAL A 20 6.67 -9.79 20.90
C VAL A 20 7.13 -11.23 20.96
N PHE A 21 6.68 -12.07 20.03
CA PHE A 21 7.33 -13.33 19.73
C PHE A 21 8.65 -12.99 19.05
N ALA A 22 9.67 -12.73 19.87
CA ALA A 22 11.07 -12.77 19.45
C ALA A 22 11.40 -14.23 19.18
N GLY A 23 11.04 -14.72 18.01
CA GLY A 23 11.55 -15.96 17.44
C GLY A 23 12.78 -15.61 16.62
N GLU A 24 13.84 -16.39 16.80
CA GLU A 24 15.08 -16.31 16.03
C GLU A 24 14.79 -16.26 14.53
N ALA A 25 15.56 -15.46 13.79
CA ALA A 25 15.45 -15.26 12.37
C ALA A 25 15.63 -16.57 11.60
N SER A 26 14.52 -17.24 11.31
CA SER A 26 14.45 -18.19 10.21
C SER A 26 14.32 -17.38 8.91
N SER A 27 14.91 -17.85 7.83
CA SER A 27 14.90 -17.24 6.48
C SER A 27 13.52 -17.15 5.83
N GLY A 28 12.45 -16.98 6.61
CA GLY A 28 11.07 -16.90 6.17
C GLY A 28 10.38 -15.63 6.66
N VAL A 29 9.32 -15.21 5.97
CA VAL A 29 8.44 -14.14 6.41
C VAL A 29 7.91 -14.45 7.81
N GLY A 30 8.16 -13.58 8.79
CA GLY A 30 7.65 -13.75 10.15
C GLY A 30 6.12 -13.91 10.19
N VAL A 31 5.61 -14.61 11.22
CA VAL A 31 4.17 -14.87 11.37
C VAL A 31 3.34 -13.58 11.36
N VAL A 32 3.82 -12.52 11.99
CA VAL A 32 3.12 -11.23 12.09
C VAL A 32 2.95 -10.57 10.72
N PRO A 33 3.99 -10.35 9.90
CA PRO A 33 3.85 -9.85 8.55
C PRO A 33 3.02 -10.78 7.65
N PHE A 34 3.12 -12.11 7.83
CA PHE A 34 2.29 -13.04 7.08
C PHE A 34 0.79 -12.83 7.33
N ILE A 35 0.37 -12.72 8.61
CA ILE A 35 -1.02 -12.41 8.97
C ILE A 35 -1.40 -11.02 8.42
N GLY A 36 -0.49 -10.06 8.45
CA GLY A 36 -0.69 -8.72 7.88
C GLY A 36 -1.08 -8.72 6.40
N ARG A 37 -0.66 -9.72 5.61
CA ARG A 37 -1.04 -9.84 4.19
C ARG A 37 -2.55 -9.95 3.96
N PHE A 38 -3.29 -10.41 4.96
CA PHE A 38 -4.76 -10.43 4.90
C PHE A 38 -5.39 -9.04 4.95
N HIS A 39 -4.62 -7.98 5.21
CA HIS A 39 -5.09 -6.60 5.10
C HIS A 39 -5.78 -6.34 3.76
N ILE A 40 -5.19 -6.79 2.65
CA ILE A 40 -5.73 -6.59 1.29
C ILE A 40 -7.12 -7.23 1.13
N LEU A 41 -7.36 -8.37 1.77
CA LEU A 41 -8.66 -9.03 1.75
C LEU A 41 -9.66 -8.31 2.68
N ALA A 42 -9.21 -7.97 3.89
CA ALA A 42 -10.04 -7.40 4.94
C ALA A 42 -10.57 -6.01 4.59
N LEU A 43 -9.80 -5.19 3.85
CA LEU A 43 -10.17 -3.81 3.49
C LEU A 43 -11.43 -3.72 2.61
N HIS A 44 -11.80 -4.77 1.89
CA HIS A 44 -13.01 -4.79 1.06
C HIS A 44 -14.29 -4.73 1.90
N LEU A 45 -14.25 -5.24 3.14
CA LEU A 45 -15.41 -5.21 4.04
C LEU A 45 -15.79 -3.79 4.47
N PRO A 46 -14.91 -2.96 5.05
CA PRO A 46 -15.26 -1.59 5.40
C PRO A 46 -15.65 -0.76 4.18
N ILE A 47 -15.01 -0.97 3.02
CA ILE A 47 -15.36 -0.27 1.79
C ILE A 47 -16.80 -0.56 1.42
N GLY A 48 -17.18 -1.83 1.25
CA GLY A 48 -18.53 -2.22 0.84
C GLY A 48 -19.61 -1.81 1.85
N LEU A 49 -19.35 -2.03 3.15
CA LEU A 49 -20.32 -1.76 4.21
C LEU A 49 -20.54 -0.26 4.44
N LEU A 50 -19.49 0.56 4.48
CA LEU A 50 -19.62 2.00 4.71
C LEU A 50 -20.17 2.72 3.48
N LEU A 51 -19.77 2.32 2.26
CA LEU A 51 -20.39 2.84 1.03
C LEU A 51 -21.85 2.42 0.93
N GLY A 52 -22.19 1.17 1.25
CA GLY A 52 -23.57 0.72 1.30
C GLY A 52 -24.42 1.53 2.29
N ALA A 53 -23.90 1.75 3.50
CA ALA A 53 -24.57 2.60 4.49
C ALA A 53 -24.76 4.04 3.99
N PHE A 54 -23.76 4.58 3.30
CA PHE A 54 -23.81 5.92 2.70
C PHE A 54 -24.85 6.03 1.60
N VAL A 55 -24.90 5.07 0.66
CA VAL A 55 -25.89 5.06 -0.43
C VAL A 55 -27.31 4.99 0.14
N VAL A 56 -27.54 4.12 1.14
CA VAL A 56 -28.84 4.05 1.80
C VAL A 56 -29.16 5.34 2.56
N GLU A 57 -28.15 6.02 3.18
CA GLU A 57 -28.39 7.32 3.84
C GLU A 57 -28.81 8.38 2.83
N VAL A 58 -28.12 8.49 1.69
CA VAL A 58 -28.48 9.42 0.62
C VAL A 58 -29.90 9.14 0.10
N TYR A 59 -30.25 7.86 -0.08
CA TYR A 59 -31.60 7.49 -0.49
C TYR A 59 -32.66 7.94 0.54
N VAL A 60 -32.43 7.67 1.84
CA VAL A 60 -33.36 8.05 2.92
C VAL A 60 -33.42 9.58 3.12
N MET A 61 -32.41 10.34 2.71
CA MET A 61 -32.47 11.81 2.68
C MET A 61 -33.48 12.31 1.65
N VAL A 62 -33.59 11.64 0.51
CA VAL A 62 -34.49 12.00 -0.59
C VAL A 62 -35.89 11.37 -0.40
N LYS A 63 -35.92 10.11 0.04
CA LYS A 63 -37.16 9.34 0.29
C LYS A 63 -37.15 8.78 1.70
N PRO A 64 -37.70 9.50 2.70
CA PRO A 64 -37.69 9.09 4.09
C PRO A 64 -38.36 7.70 4.25
N ASN A 65 -37.62 6.77 4.90
CA ASN A 65 -38.08 5.41 5.18
C ASN A 65 -37.44 4.94 6.49
N ASP A 66 -38.27 4.79 7.53
CA ASP A 66 -37.81 4.47 8.89
C ASP A 66 -37.19 3.07 8.98
N ALA A 67 -37.73 2.09 8.24
CA ALA A 67 -37.19 0.73 8.24
C ALA A 67 -35.78 0.69 7.64
N MET A 68 -35.58 1.37 6.54
CA MET A 68 -34.22 1.51 5.95
C MET A 68 -33.32 2.33 6.82
N ASP A 69 -33.86 3.34 7.53
CA ASP A 69 -33.06 4.17 8.44
C ASP A 69 -32.53 3.35 9.63
N VAL A 70 -33.34 2.44 10.19
CA VAL A 70 -32.91 1.49 11.23
C VAL A 70 -31.96 0.43 10.65
N GLY A 71 -32.28 -0.13 9.49
CA GLY A 71 -31.55 -1.21 8.84
C GLY A 71 -30.08 -0.89 8.52
N LYS A 72 -29.70 0.40 8.47
CA LYS A 72 -28.29 0.81 8.26
C LYS A 72 -27.39 0.58 9.48
N LEU A 73 -27.93 0.47 10.69
CA LEU A 73 -27.10 0.38 11.90
C LEU A 73 -26.11 -0.79 11.88
N PRO A 74 -26.50 -2.02 11.47
CA PRO A 74 -25.56 -3.13 11.31
C PRO A 74 -24.45 -2.85 10.29
N PHE A 75 -24.76 -2.19 9.17
CA PHE A 75 -23.76 -1.83 8.16
C PHE A 75 -22.70 -0.88 8.71
N VAL A 76 -23.12 0.14 9.46
CA VAL A 76 -22.17 1.09 10.08
C VAL A 76 -21.36 0.41 11.19
N LEU A 77 -21.98 -0.47 11.99
CA LEU A 77 -21.26 -1.24 13.03
C LEU A 77 -20.21 -2.17 12.43
N LEU A 78 -20.62 -3.01 11.48
CA LEU A 78 -19.73 -3.99 10.86
C LEU A 78 -18.66 -3.27 10.03
N GLY A 79 -18.99 -2.15 9.39
CA GLY A 79 -18.04 -1.29 8.70
C GLY A 79 -16.98 -0.71 9.64
N ALA A 80 -17.38 -0.25 10.83
CA ALA A 80 -16.43 0.25 11.84
C ALA A 80 -15.54 -0.88 12.40
N LEU A 81 -16.11 -2.04 12.71
CA LEU A 81 -15.36 -3.19 13.22
C LEU A 81 -14.34 -3.71 12.18
N SER A 82 -14.79 -3.85 10.93
CA SER A 82 -13.92 -4.31 9.84
C SER A 82 -12.85 -3.27 9.47
N ALA A 83 -13.13 -1.97 9.63
CA ALA A 83 -12.12 -0.92 9.47
C ALA A 83 -11.00 -1.06 10.51
N TRP A 84 -11.33 -1.32 11.78
CA TRP A 84 -10.33 -1.60 12.80
C TRP A 84 -9.55 -2.89 12.51
N ALA A 85 -10.23 -3.95 12.06
CA ALA A 85 -9.52 -5.18 11.65
C ALA A 85 -8.54 -4.90 10.51
N ALA A 86 -8.93 -4.13 9.51
CA ALA A 86 -8.04 -3.72 8.43
C ALA A 86 -6.85 -2.89 8.93
N VAL A 87 -7.07 -1.95 9.88
CA VAL A 87 -5.97 -1.18 10.50
C VAL A 87 -4.97 -2.10 11.19
N PHE A 88 -5.43 -3.04 12.03
CA PHE A 88 -4.54 -3.97 12.73
C PHE A 88 -3.73 -4.84 11.77
N LEU A 89 -4.37 -5.38 10.74
CA LEU A 89 -3.67 -6.17 9.71
C LEU A 89 -2.68 -5.32 8.92
N GLY A 90 -3.02 -4.06 8.63
CA GLY A 90 -2.11 -3.13 7.96
C GLY A 90 -0.86 -2.82 8.78
N LEU A 91 -1.01 -2.61 10.10
CA LEU A 91 0.11 -2.41 11.02
C LEU A 91 1.02 -3.66 11.09
N MET A 92 0.42 -4.86 11.11
CA MET A 92 1.19 -6.12 11.03
C MET A 92 1.94 -6.25 9.70
N LEU A 93 1.36 -5.79 8.59
CA LEU A 93 2.03 -5.82 7.29
C LEU A 93 3.19 -4.83 7.24
N GLU A 94 3.06 -3.65 7.86
CA GLU A 94 4.12 -2.65 7.96
C GLU A 94 5.39 -3.20 8.64
N GLU A 95 5.25 -4.15 9.58
CA GLU A 95 6.40 -4.80 10.25
C GLU A 95 7.30 -5.61 9.29
N SER A 96 6.86 -5.91 8.06
CA SER A 96 7.73 -6.51 7.06
C SER A 96 8.91 -5.60 6.69
N GLY A 97 8.76 -4.28 6.85
CA GLY A 97 9.75 -3.27 6.44
C GLY A 97 9.80 -3.03 4.93
N ASP A 98 8.93 -3.70 4.16
CA ASP A 98 8.87 -3.56 2.70
C ASP A 98 8.22 -2.25 2.23
N TYR A 99 7.54 -1.56 3.13
CA TYR A 99 6.73 -0.38 2.83
C TYR A 99 7.21 0.81 3.65
N THR A 100 7.59 1.89 2.99
CA THR A 100 8.14 3.10 3.63
C THR A 100 7.66 4.36 2.92
N GLY A 101 8.07 5.51 3.42
CA GLY A 101 7.82 6.79 2.78
C GLY A 101 6.50 7.46 3.15
N ASP A 102 6.23 8.57 2.47
CA ASP A 102 5.11 9.47 2.76
C ASP A 102 3.75 8.86 2.39
N LEU A 103 3.68 8.02 1.34
CA LEU A 103 2.42 7.34 0.99
C LEU A 103 1.99 6.37 2.07
N ILE A 104 2.92 5.61 2.67
CA ILE A 104 2.61 4.72 3.80
C ILE A 104 2.12 5.51 5.00
N PHE A 105 2.78 6.62 5.32
CA PHE A 105 2.34 7.51 6.40
C PHE A 105 0.91 8.01 6.16
N GLN A 106 0.61 8.54 4.97
CA GLN A 106 -0.71 9.03 4.61
C GLN A 106 -1.77 7.93 4.64
N HIS A 107 -1.47 6.74 4.07
CA HIS A 107 -2.37 5.59 4.06
C HIS A 107 -2.71 5.11 5.47
N LYS A 108 -1.71 4.94 6.31
CA LYS A 108 -1.85 4.51 7.70
C LYS A 108 -2.76 5.46 8.49
N TRP A 109 -2.45 6.75 8.50
CA TRP A 109 -3.22 7.71 9.28
C TRP A 109 -4.61 7.97 8.74
N SER A 110 -4.80 7.96 7.42
CA SER A 110 -6.13 8.05 6.81
C SER A 110 -6.97 6.81 7.10
N GLY A 111 -6.39 5.61 7.08
CA GLY A 111 -7.07 4.36 7.47
C GLY A 111 -7.52 4.36 8.92
N ILE A 112 -6.66 4.82 9.84
CA ILE A 112 -7.00 5.00 11.27
C ILE A 112 -8.14 6.03 11.40
N ALA A 113 -8.06 7.15 10.69
CA ALA A 113 -9.11 8.17 10.71
C ALA A 113 -10.46 7.62 10.22
N VAL A 114 -10.49 6.79 9.17
CA VAL A 114 -11.69 6.07 8.72
C VAL A 114 -12.28 5.24 9.86
N ALA A 115 -11.48 4.41 10.54
CA ALA A 115 -11.96 3.55 11.62
C ALA A 115 -12.53 4.35 12.79
N VAL A 116 -11.86 5.44 13.18
CA VAL A 116 -12.32 6.35 14.25
C VAL A 116 -13.64 7.04 13.86
N VAL A 117 -13.71 7.63 12.67
CA VAL A 117 -14.90 8.36 12.22
C VAL A 117 -16.08 7.41 12.00
N ALA A 118 -15.85 6.19 11.49
CA ALA A 118 -16.89 5.15 11.38
C ALA A 118 -17.44 4.76 12.77
N THR A 119 -16.57 4.64 13.76
CA THR A 119 -16.96 4.37 15.15
C THR A 119 -17.80 5.51 15.73
N ILE A 120 -17.41 6.76 15.49
CA ILE A 120 -18.19 7.94 15.89
C ILE A 120 -19.55 7.92 15.19
N ALA A 121 -19.60 7.66 13.87
CA ALA A 121 -20.84 7.56 13.12
C ALA A 121 -21.78 6.49 13.69
N PHE A 122 -21.25 5.33 14.07
CA PHE A 122 -22.04 4.27 14.71
C PHE A 122 -22.69 4.76 16.01
N PHE A 123 -21.93 5.38 16.92
CA PHE A 123 -22.50 5.87 18.19
C PHE A 123 -23.50 7.00 18.00
N LEU A 124 -23.26 7.90 17.07
CA LEU A 124 -24.21 8.96 16.72
C LEU A 124 -25.50 8.37 16.13
N LYS A 125 -25.37 7.39 15.23
CA LYS A 125 -26.54 6.68 14.66
C LYS A 125 -27.35 6.00 15.75
N ARG A 126 -26.70 5.24 16.62
CA ARG A 126 -27.35 4.57 17.76
C ARG A 126 -28.02 5.57 18.70
N LYS A 127 -27.39 6.70 19.00
CA LYS A 127 -27.97 7.78 19.82
C LYS A 127 -29.21 8.35 19.12
N PHE A 128 -29.10 8.68 17.83
CA PHE A 128 -30.22 9.22 17.07
C PHE A 128 -31.44 8.28 17.10
N LEU A 129 -31.24 6.98 16.87
CA LEU A 129 -32.34 6.00 16.90
C LEU A 129 -33.02 5.90 18.27
N LYS A 130 -32.33 6.24 19.37
CA LYS A 130 -32.90 6.26 20.71
C LYS A 130 -33.61 7.58 21.05
N THR A 131 -33.08 8.70 20.58
CA THR A 131 -33.54 10.04 21.03
C THR A 131 -34.39 10.76 20.01
N GLY A 132 -34.33 10.40 18.72
CA GLY A 132 -34.99 11.12 17.63
C GLY A 132 -34.40 12.52 17.37
N GLU A 133 -33.31 12.90 18.06
CA GLU A 133 -32.78 14.26 18.10
C GLU A 133 -32.21 14.67 16.72
N LYS A 134 -32.77 15.72 16.11
CA LYS A 134 -32.39 16.21 14.78
C LYS A 134 -30.91 16.62 14.71
N LYS A 135 -30.35 17.18 15.78
CA LYS A 135 -28.92 17.57 15.85
C LYS A 135 -28.01 16.35 15.75
N THR A 136 -28.34 15.28 16.49
CA THR A 136 -27.60 14.00 16.45
C THR A 136 -27.67 13.35 15.06
N ARG A 137 -28.83 13.43 14.39
CA ARG A 137 -28.95 12.94 13.00
C ARG A 137 -28.07 13.72 12.03
N LYS A 138 -28.02 15.06 12.16
CA LYS A 138 -27.12 15.88 11.34
C LYS A 138 -25.65 15.53 11.57
N ALA A 139 -25.24 15.37 12.84
CA ALA A 139 -23.88 14.98 13.19
C ALA A 139 -23.52 13.59 12.66
N TYR A 140 -24.42 12.60 12.73
CA TYR A 140 -24.25 11.29 12.13
C TYR A 140 -24.04 11.39 10.62
N ARG A 141 -24.88 12.13 9.92
CA ARG A 141 -24.76 12.33 8.46
C ARG A 141 -23.42 12.94 8.11
N ALA A 142 -23.03 14.02 8.78
CA ALA A 142 -21.73 14.67 8.57
C ALA A 142 -20.58 13.69 8.78
N SER A 143 -20.58 12.91 9.87
CA SER A 143 -19.52 11.92 10.12
C SER A 143 -19.50 10.81 9.07
N LEU A 144 -20.63 10.35 8.56
CA LEU A 144 -20.68 9.36 7.49
C LEU A 144 -20.13 9.90 6.17
N PHE A 145 -20.46 11.16 5.80
CA PHE A 145 -19.92 11.81 4.61
C PHE A 145 -18.39 12.00 4.70
N ILE A 146 -17.91 12.47 5.87
CA ILE A 146 -16.46 12.59 6.12
C ILE A 146 -15.79 11.22 6.04
N CYS A 147 -16.40 10.19 6.62
CA CYS A 147 -15.88 8.82 6.59
C CYS A 147 -15.69 8.31 5.15
N VAL A 148 -16.69 8.51 4.30
CA VAL A 148 -16.60 8.08 2.88
C VAL A 148 -15.57 8.90 2.11
N GLY A 149 -15.44 10.20 2.37
CA GLY A 149 -14.37 11.01 1.79
C GLY A 149 -12.97 10.52 2.19
N LEU A 150 -12.77 10.24 3.48
CA LEU A 150 -11.53 9.67 4.00
C LEU A 150 -11.26 8.27 3.42
N LEU A 151 -12.30 7.46 3.27
CA LEU A 151 -12.20 6.12 2.67
C LEU A 151 -11.74 6.20 1.21
N GLY A 152 -12.28 7.16 0.44
CA GLY A 152 -11.85 7.43 -0.94
C GLY A 152 -10.37 7.87 -1.00
N PHE A 153 -9.97 8.78 -0.11
CA PHE A 153 -8.58 9.21 0.00
C PHE A 153 -7.63 8.07 0.39
N ALA A 154 -7.97 7.30 1.44
CA ALA A 154 -7.17 6.15 1.87
C ALA A 154 -7.06 5.09 0.77
N GLY A 155 -8.16 4.85 0.01
CA GLY A 155 -8.16 3.94 -1.13
C GLY A 155 -7.29 4.43 -2.27
N HIS A 156 -7.32 5.74 -2.60
CA HIS A 156 -6.44 6.34 -3.61
C HIS A 156 -4.96 6.20 -3.23
N VAL A 157 -4.61 6.54 -1.98
CA VAL A 157 -3.22 6.40 -1.51
C VAL A 157 -2.78 4.94 -1.48
N GLY A 158 -3.66 4.01 -1.02
CA GLY A 158 -3.38 2.57 -1.05
C GLY A 158 -3.19 2.02 -2.47
N GLY A 159 -4.00 2.49 -3.42
CA GLY A 159 -3.82 2.18 -4.84
C GLY A 159 -2.48 2.70 -5.38
N SER A 160 -2.07 3.90 -4.98
CA SER A 160 -0.79 4.47 -5.37
C SER A 160 0.42 3.69 -4.82
N ILE A 161 0.30 3.07 -3.63
CA ILE A 161 1.35 2.20 -3.07
C ILE A 161 1.49 0.90 -3.88
N THR A 162 0.38 0.38 -4.41
CA THR A 162 0.36 -0.92 -5.10
C THR A 162 0.57 -0.84 -6.61
N HIS A 163 0.17 0.27 -7.23
CA HIS A 163 0.17 0.47 -8.68
C HIS A 163 0.99 1.68 -9.16
N GLY A 164 1.72 2.33 -8.23
CA GLY A 164 2.47 3.55 -8.54
C GLY A 164 1.67 4.84 -8.29
N ARG A 165 2.41 5.93 -8.04
CA ARG A 165 1.85 7.25 -7.61
C ARG A 165 0.86 7.85 -8.60
N SER A 166 1.01 7.54 -9.87
CA SER A 166 0.23 8.12 -10.96
C SER A 166 -0.91 7.23 -11.46
N PHE A 167 -1.14 6.07 -10.85
CA PHE A 167 -2.14 5.10 -11.31
C PHE A 167 -3.54 5.69 -11.59
N LEU A 168 -3.99 6.64 -10.77
CA LEU A 168 -5.26 7.35 -10.95
C LEU A 168 -5.08 8.82 -11.31
N ASP A 169 -3.88 9.25 -11.70
CA ASP A 169 -3.63 10.62 -12.11
C ASP A 169 -4.06 10.82 -13.58
N PRO A 170 -5.02 11.71 -13.87
CA PRO A 170 -5.43 11.98 -15.24
C PRO A 170 -4.30 12.47 -16.14
N SER A 171 -3.22 13.02 -15.59
CA SER A 171 -2.04 13.46 -16.36
C SER A 171 -1.39 12.32 -17.14
N VAL A 172 -1.52 11.07 -16.67
CA VAL A 172 -1.03 9.88 -17.37
C VAL A 172 -1.62 9.74 -18.78
N LEU A 173 -2.87 10.19 -18.98
CA LEU A 173 -3.52 10.16 -20.31
C LEU A 173 -2.86 11.12 -21.32
N PHE A 174 -2.11 12.09 -20.83
CA PHE A 174 -1.45 13.12 -21.62
C PHE A 174 0.06 13.12 -21.43
N ALA A 175 0.59 12.14 -20.67
CA ALA A 175 2.03 12.04 -20.42
C ALA A 175 2.77 11.86 -21.75
N LYS A 176 3.73 12.74 -22.01
CA LYS A 176 4.66 12.57 -23.11
C LYS A 176 5.75 11.61 -22.68
N PRO A 177 6.29 10.79 -23.60
CA PRO A 177 7.50 10.04 -23.31
C PRO A 177 8.58 10.97 -22.74
N VAL A 178 9.28 10.52 -21.70
CA VAL A 178 10.41 11.28 -21.16
C VAL A 178 11.47 11.37 -22.25
N GLU A 179 11.73 12.55 -22.76
CA GLU A 179 12.80 12.77 -23.71
C GLU A 179 14.13 12.74 -22.94
N VAL A 180 14.86 11.65 -23.10
CA VAL A 180 16.21 11.53 -22.54
C VAL A 180 17.13 12.43 -23.33
N SER A 181 17.89 13.29 -22.65
CA SER A 181 18.82 14.20 -23.29
C SER A 181 19.82 13.47 -24.18
N GLU A 182 20.14 14.02 -25.35
CA GLU A 182 21.19 13.47 -26.22
C GLU A 182 22.57 13.42 -25.53
N THR A 183 22.76 14.23 -24.49
CA THR A 183 23.97 14.28 -23.68
C THR A 183 23.95 13.34 -22.46
N ALA A 184 22.84 12.63 -22.24
CA ALA A 184 22.73 11.67 -21.14
C ALA A 184 23.70 10.50 -21.31
N GLY A 185 24.21 10.00 -20.20
CA GLY A 185 25.08 8.82 -20.19
C GLY A 185 24.35 7.54 -20.59
N ASP A 186 25.09 6.49 -20.88
CA ASP A 186 24.54 5.20 -21.30
C ASP A 186 23.61 4.58 -20.24
N PHE A 187 23.91 4.77 -18.95
CA PHE A 187 23.00 4.33 -17.88
C PHE A 187 21.63 5.00 -17.99
N GLU A 188 21.60 6.32 -18.12
CA GLU A 188 20.36 7.10 -18.18
C GLU A 188 19.55 6.80 -19.44
N ARG A 189 20.21 6.51 -20.56
CA ARG A 189 19.56 6.22 -21.85
C ARG A 189 19.11 4.78 -22.00
N LEU A 190 19.87 3.81 -21.49
CA LEU A 190 19.68 2.40 -21.78
C LEU A 190 19.18 1.60 -20.57
N ILE A 191 19.71 1.90 -19.37
CA ILE A 191 19.43 1.11 -18.18
C ILE A 191 18.24 1.70 -17.38
N TRP A 192 18.28 3.01 -17.11
CA TRP A 192 17.22 3.65 -16.30
C TRP A 192 15.81 3.42 -16.86
N PRO A 193 15.52 3.52 -18.16
CA PRO A 193 14.16 3.25 -18.68
C PRO A 193 13.67 1.83 -18.42
N ILE A 194 14.58 0.84 -18.39
CA ILE A 194 14.24 -0.55 -18.04
C ILE A 194 13.92 -0.64 -16.55
N LEU A 195 14.76 -0.06 -15.68
CA LEU A 195 14.56 -0.07 -14.24
C LEU A 195 13.26 0.62 -13.84
N ASP A 196 13.00 1.80 -14.37
CA ASP A 196 11.79 2.57 -14.10
C ASP A 196 10.52 1.81 -14.50
N ARG A 197 10.54 1.18 -15.67
CA ARG A 197 9.40 0.46 -16.20
C ARG A 197 9.12 -0.85 -15.46
N GLU A 198 10.14 -1.64 -15.14
CA GLU A 198 9.97 -3.05 -14.71
C GLU A 198 10.28 -3.27 -13.22
N CYS A 199 11.09 -2.43 -12.60
CA CYS A 199 11.69 -2.74 -11.30
C CYS A 199 11.26 -1.79 -10.18
N VAL A 200 11.20 -0.48 -10.45
CA VAL A 200 10.99 0.58 -9.45
C VAL A 200 9.64 0.49 -8.74
N GLU A 201 8.62 -0.10 -9.38
CA GLU A 201 7.33 -0.33 -8.72
C GLU A 201 7.46 -1.18 -7.44
N CYS A 202 8.38 -2.15 -7.42
CA CYS A 202 8.64 -3.01 -6.26
C CYS A 202 9.91 -2.62 -5.50
N HIS A 203 10.86 -1.98 -6.17
CA HIS A 203 12.17 -1.59 -5.64
C HIS A 203 12.38 -0.07 -5.74
N GLY A 204 11.41 0.70 -5.27
CA GLY A 204 11.41 2.15 -5.30
C GLY A 204 11.23 2.80 -3.92
N PRO A 205 10.92 4.10 -3.87
CA PRO A 205 10.85 4.84 -2.61
C PRO A 205 9.67 4.45 -1.71
N ASP A 206 8.56 3.97 -2.28
CA ASP A 206 7.35 3.65 -1.52
C ASP A 206 7.23 2.16 -1.19
N LYS A 207 7.88 1.30 -1.97
CA LYS A 207 7.92 -0.14 -1.78
C LYS A 207 9.34 -0.63 -2.01
N GLN A 208 9.89 -1.32 -1.02
CA GLN A 208 11.29 -1.72 -0.96
C GLN A 208 11.38 -3.21 -0.66
N LYS A 209 10.97 -4.04 -1.63
CA LYS A 209 11.08 -5.50 -1.49
C LYS A 209 12.53 -5.90 -1.20
N SER A 210 12.71 -6.78 -0.20
CA SER A 210 14.03 -7.16 0.32
C SER A 210 14.91 -5.97 0.72
N LYS A 211 14.27 -4.86 1.14
CA LYS A 211 14.92 -3.57 1.49
C LYS A 211 15.82 -3.00 0.39
N PHE A 212 15.62 -3.44 -0.84
CA PHE A 212 16.39 -3.03 -2.01
C PHE A 212 15.67 -1.93 -2.79
N ARG A 213 16.42 -0.92 -3.23
CA ARG A 213 15.90 0.21 -4.03
C ARG A 213 16.76 0.45 -5.27
N LEU A 214 16.09 0.85 -6.36
CA LEU A 214 16.69 1.06 -7.68
C LEU A 214 16.52 2.48 -8.22
N ASP A 215 15.92 3.38 -7.44
CA ASP A 215 15.62 4.75 -7.86
C ASP A 215 16.76 5.74 -7.65
N THR A 216 17.82 5.37 -6.94
CA THR A 216 19.04 6.19 -6.81
C THR A 216 20.29 5.33 -6.85
N LYS A 217 21.37 5.90 -7.37
CA LYS A 217 22.71 5.26 -7.39
C LYS A 217 23.14 4.80 -6.00
N ALA A 218 22.96 5.66 -5.00
CA ALA A 218 23.36 5.34 -3.62
C ALA A 218 22.63 4.09 -3.08
N PHE A 219 21.34 3.93 -3.37
CA PHE A 219 20.57 2.77 -2.93
C PHE A 219 20.88 1.51 -3.74
N ILE A 220 21.14 1.64 -5.04
CA ILE A 220 21.56 0.51 -5.87
C ILE A 220 22.87 -0.08 -5.33
N LEU A 221 23.83 0.78 -5.01
CA LEU A 221 25.13 0.37 -4.47
C LEU A 221 25.08 -0.10 -3.02
N ALA A 222 24.05 0.28 -2.26
CA ALA A 222 23.86 -0.18 -0.89
C ALA A 222 23.37 -1.63 -0.78
N GLY A 223 22.84 -2.19 -1.90
CA GLY A 223 22.28 -3.54 -1.89
C GLY A 223 20.94 -3.66 -1.16
N GLY A 224 20.60 -4.89 -0.76
CA GLY A 224 19.36 -5.23 -0.07
C GLY A 224 19.60 -6.13 1.14
N SER A 225 18.51 -6.67 1.73
CA SER A 225 18.63 -7.54 2.92
C SER A 225 19.12 -8.97 2.61
N GLU A 226 19.01 -9.40 1.35
CA GLU A 226 19.38 -10.76 0.94
C GLU A 226 20.78 -10.81 0.31
N HIS A 227 21.19 -9.72 -0.35
CA HIS A 227 22.47 -9.62 -1.05
C HIS A 227 23.04 -8.21 -0.85
N ASP A 228 24.23 -8.12 -0.28
CA ASP A 228 24.97 -6.85 -0.15
C ASP A 228 25.57 -6.45 -1.50
N ASP A 229 26.16 -7.41 -2.24
CA ASP A 229 26.74 -7.21 -3.56
C ASP A 229 25.72 -7.55 -4.67
N VAL A 230 24.68 -6.71 -4.81
CA VAL A 230 23.65 -6.92 -5.83
C VAL A 230 24.21 -6.72 -7.23
N ILE A 231 25.14 -5.79 -7.41
CA ILE A 231 25.87 -5.54 -8.66
C ILE A 231 27.35 -5.64 -8.38
N VAL A 232 28.02 -6.57 -9.06
CA VAL A 232 29.48 -6.74 -9.04
C VAL A 232 30.03 -6.13 -10.34
N PRO A 233 30.64 -4.94 -10.30
CA PRO A 233 31.12 -4.28 -11.50
C PRO A 233 32.14 -5.15 -12.26
N GLY A 234 31.92 -5.36 -13.53
CA GLY A 234 32.76 -6.21 -14.39
C GLY A 234 32.37 -7.69 -14.39
N ASP A 235 31.51 -8.14 -13.46
CA ASP A 235 31.11 -9.54 -13.36
C ASP A 235 29.58 -9.70 -13.31
N PRO A 236 28.91 -9.88 -14.45
CA PRO A 236 27.47 -10.09 -14.50
C PRO A 236 27.03 -11.40 -13.83
N ASP A 237 27.84 -12.46 -13.92
CA ASP A 237 27.45 -13.78 -13.44
C ASP A 237 27.47 -13.85 -11.90
N GLU A 238 28.31 -13.07 -11.24
CA GLU A 238 28.32 -12.88 -9.78
C GLU A 238 27.33 -11.79 -9.31
N SER A 239 26.74 -11.03 -10.24
CA SER A 239 25.76 -9.99 -9.92
C SER A 239 24.37 -10.57 -9.70
N ALA A 240 23.85 -10.55 -8.46
CA ALA A 240 22.51 -11.04 -8.14
C ALA A 240 21.44 -10.35 -8.99
N PHE A 241 21.60 -9.07 -9.28
CA PHE A 241 20.73 -8.29 -10.15
C PHE A 241 20.57 -8.90 -11.55
N TYR A 242 21.63 -9.49 -12.12
CA TYR A 242 21.58 -10.06 -13.45
C TYR A 242 21.14 -11.51 -13.46
N TRP A 243 21.71 -12.38 -12.62
CA TRP A 243 21.37 -13.80 -12.70
C TRP A 243 19.91 -14.08 -12.34
N MET A 244 19.27 -13.26 -11.47
CA MET A 244 17.84 -13.36 -11.17
C MET A 244 16.94 -13.08 -12.39
N LEU A 245 17.39 -12.29 -13.36
CA LEU A 245 16.65 -12.03 -14.59
C LEU A 245 16.65 -13.26 -15.53
N GLY A 246 17.64 -14.12 -15.38
CA GLY A 246 17.85 -15.29 -16.24
C GLY A 246 17.27 -16.59 -15.66
N LEU A 247 16.69 -16.58 -14.47
CA LEU A 247 16.11 -17.76 -13.84
C LEU A 247 14.88 -18.29 -14.60
N PRO A 248 14.54 -19.58 -14.44
CA PRO A 248 13.28 -20.13 -14.94
C PRO A 248 12.06 -19.35 -14.41
N GLU A 249 10.99 -19.28 -15.22
CA GLU A 249 9.78 -18.52 -14.90
C GLU A 249 9.03 -19.02 -13.65
N ASP A 250 9.25 -20.26 -13.24
CA ASP A 250 8.70 -20.90 -12.05
C ASP A 250 9.63 -20.84 -10.82
N ASP A 251 10.79 -20.20 -10.94
CA ASP A 251 11.71 -20.00 -9.83
C ASP A 251 11.20 -18.89 -8.90
N GLU A 252 11.29 -19.10 -7.57
CA GLU A 252 10.84 -18.11 -6.58
C GLU A 252 11.67 -16.82 -6.56
N LEU A 253 12.91 -16.87 -7.08
CA LEU A 253 13.84 -15.75 -7.13
C LEU A 253 13.84 -15.02 -8.48
N VAL A 254 13.05 -15.49 -9.47
CA VAL A 254 13.01 -14.84 -10.79
C VAL A 254 12.53 -13.39 -10.68
N MET A 255 13.20 -12.50 -11.41
CA MET A 255 12.82 -11.08 -11.49
C MET A 255 12.56 -10.65 -12.95
N PRO A 256 11.45 -9.95 -13.20
CA PRO A 256 10.31 -9.67 -12.33
C PRO A 256 9.59 -10.96 -11.88
N PRO A 257 8.92 -10.97 -10.68
CA PRO A 257 8.30 -12.20 -10.16
C PRO A 257 6.96 -12.57 -10.85
N LYS A 258 6.59 -11.87 -11.91
CA LYS A 258 5.37 -12.07 -12.70
C LYS A 258 5.60 -11.67 -14.13
N ALA A 259 4.94 -12.38 -15.06
CA ALA A 259 4.92 -11.99 -16.46
C ALA A 259 4.29 -10.59 -16.67
N PRO A 260 4.71 -9.83 -17.69
CA PRO A 260 5.74 -10.23 -18.65
C PRO A 260 7.15 -10.21 -18.06
N PHE A 261 7.95 -11.22 -18.37
CA PHE A 261 9.36 -11.27 -17.99
C PHE A 261 10.19 -10.37 -18.89
N LEU A 262 11.36 -9.94 -18.38
CA LEU A 262 12.22 -9.04 -19.12
C LEU A 262 12.71 -9.70 -20.43
N PRO A 263 12.56 -9.03 -21.60
CA PRO A 263 13.05 -9.53 -22.86
C PRO A 263 14.57 -9.83 -22.86
N LYS A 264 14.99 -10.85 -23.58
CA LYS A 264 16.40 -11.26 -23.65
C LYS A 264 17.33 -10.13 -24.12
N GLU A 265 16.83 -9.29 -25.01
CA GLU A 265 17.54 -8.11 -25.52
C GLU A 265 17.82 -7.11 -24.41
N GLU A 266 16.85 -6.88 -23.53
CA GLU A 266 17.01 -5.96 -22.38
C GLU A 266 17.89 -6.56 -21.29
N GLN A 267 17.78 -7.88 -21.05
CA GLN A 267 18.71 -8.59 -20.17
C GLN A 267 20.16 -8.44 -20.66
N GLU A 268 20.39 -8.53 -21.96
CA GLU A 268 21.72 -8.39 -22.56
C GLU A 268 22.25 -6.94 -22.48
N ILE A 269 21.38 -5.93 -22.53
CA ILE A 269 21.76 -4.54 -22.29
C ILE A 269 22.29 -4.38 -20.87
N ILE A 270 21.56 -4.91 -19.87
CA ILE A 270 21.97 -4.90 -18.46
C ILE A 270 23.30 -5.66 -18.28
N ARG A 271 23.42 -6.83 -18.88
CA ARG A 271 24.64 -7.65 -18.82
C ARG A 271 25.87 -6.88 -19.31
N LYS A 272 25.74 -6.25 -20.48
CA LYS A 272 26.84 -5.45 -21.07
C LYS A 272 27.21 -4.27 -20.20
N TRP A 273 26.24 -3.58 -19.60
CA TRP A 273 26.49 -2.49 -18.69
C TRP A 273 27.27 -2.95 -17.44
N ILE A 274 26.90 -4.07 -16.83
CA ILE A 274 27.62 -4.63 -15.66
C ILE A 274 29.03 -5.05 -16.10
N ALA A 275 29.18 -5.78 -17.21
CA ALA A 275 30.46 -6.24 -17.73
C ALA A 275 31.41 -5.07 -18.06
N ALA A 276 30.89 -3.92 -18.45
CA ALA A 276 31.65 -2.71 -18.71
C ALA A 276 32.06 -1.96 -17.41
N GLY A 277 31.71 -2.48 -16.23
CA GLY A 277 32.05 -1.89 -14.93
C GLY A 277 30.90 -1.18 -14.22
N ALA A 278 29.66 -1.36 -14.68
CA ALA A 278 28.44 -0.80 -14.09
C ALA A 278 28.53 0.73 -13.88
N ASP A 279 29.01 1.46 -14.91
CA ASP A 279 29.16 2.90 -14.83
C ASP A 279 27.80 3.62 -14.89
N PHE A 280 27.52 4.42 -13.88
CA PHE A 280 26.32 5.27 -13.79
C PHE A 280 26.52 6.64 -14.45
N GLY A 281 27.74 6.99 -14.88
CA GLY A 281 28.05 8.32 -15.35
C GLY A 281 27.73 9.39 -14.30
N THR A 282 27.01 10.42 -14.71
CA THR A 282 26.54 11.52 -13.83
C THR A 282 25.18 11.28 -13.21
N TRP A 283 24.54 10.11 -13.46
CA TRP A 283 23.24 9.80 -12.93
C TRP A 283 23.30 9.51 -11.41
N GLU A 284 22.50 10.22 -10.63
CA GLU A 284 22.41 10.05 -9.19
C GLU A 284 21.01 9.59 -8.75
N THR A 285 19.97 10.05 -9.44
CA THR A 285 18.58 9.69 -9.14
C THR A 285 17.75 9.68 -10.41
N GLY A 286 16.83 8.73 -10.50
CA GLY A 286 15.92 8.62 -11.62
C GLY A 286 14.66 9.47 -11.44
N VAL A 287 14.15 10.00 -12.54
CA VAL A 287 12.80 10.54 -12.59
C VAL A 287 11.83 9.39 -12.83
N ILE A 288 11.02 9.05 -11.81
CA ILE A 288 10.05 7.95 -11.90
C ILE A 288 8.93 8.38 -12.83
N THR A 289 8.75 7.62 -13.91
CA THR A 289 7.73 7.90 -14.91
C THR A 289 6.34 7.53 -14.37
N PRO A 290 5.34 8.40 -14.53
CA PRO A 290 3.95 8.06 -14.25
C PRO A 290 3.48 6.88 -15.12
N LYS A 291 2.96 5.82 -14.49
CA LYS A 291 2.43 4.62 -15.17
C LYS A 291 0.91 4.67 -15.22
#